data_3550ed62489f79ed97273dff2bd04ffa
#
_entry.id   3550ed62489f79ed97273dff2bd04ffa
#
_cell.length_a   1.000
_cell.length_b   1.000
_cell.length_c   1.000
_cell.angle_alpha   90.00
_cell.angle_beta   90.00
_cell.angle_gamma   90.00
#
_symmetry.space_group_name_H-M   'P 1'
#
loop_
_entity.id
_entity.type
_entity.pdbx_description
1 polymer ?
#
loop_
_entity_poly.entity_id
_entity_poly.type
_entity_poly.pdbx_seq_one_letter_code
_entity_poly.pdbx_strand_id
1 'polypeptide(L)'
;MDGESPVAAGLGEAAPRPTLAGYHAGPFFCELTTPRPGDAGALATIVARLASLPVEELRRCAAAAERDLFNLGITFTVYSEATAIDRILPFDLIPRVLTAGEWRTLEAGVKQRVAALNLFLHDVYHARRILKDGVVPSDLVLGNANYRPEMQGFPVPFNTYVHICGTDIVRDTDGTFRVLEDNARTPSGVSYVIENRHAMLRAFPDLMRGITLRPVDGYGIRLQEAMCEIAPPGVDDPQVVLLSPGIYNSAYFEHVFLAREMGVPLVEGADLVVENDRVFMRTTTGPAPVHAIYRRIDDTFLDPTVFRPDSMLGVPGLITAWRKGHVALANAVGTGVADDKALYAYMPRIIRYYLAEEPILPNVETRICREPEGLAYTLANLEKLVVKPVGESGGYGITIGPRATREELAAARAKLIADPANWISQKVIGLSVGPTLTPDGLRPRHLDLRPYAITARDTWVLPGGLSRVALKPGSLVVNSSQGGGSKDTWVLVDE
;
A
#
# COMPACT_ATOMS: atom_id res chain seq x y z
N MET A 1 -32.23 67.91 -26.35
CA MET A 1 -31.21 67.11 -27.10
C MET A 1 -30.81 65.98 -26.18
N ASP A 2 -31.43 64.89 -26.53
CA ASP A 2 -31.46 63.68 -25.68
C ASP A 2 -30.18 62.93 -25.88
N GLY A 3 -29.48 62.59 -24.77
CA GLY A 3 -28.33 61.72 -24.74
C GLY A 3 -28.69 60.39 -24.09
N GLU A 4 -29.09 59.40 -24.87
CA GLU A 4 -29.28 58.03 -24.43
C GLU A 4 -27.94 57.40 -24.13
N SER A 5 -27.82 56.90 -22.89
CA SER A 5 -26.74 55.97 -22.47
C SER A 5 -27.01 54.55 -23.01
N PRO A 6 -26.02 53.83 -23.55
CA PRO A 6 -26.24 52.47 -23.96
C PRO A 6 -26.34 51.53 -22.77
N VAL A 7 -27.41 50.77 -22.73
CA VAL A 7 -27.68 49.65 -21.82
C VAL A 7 -26.54 48.61 -21.98
N ALA A 8 -25.86 48.32 -20.88
CA ALA A 8 -24.89 47.23 -20.83
C ALA A 8 -25.59 45.91 -21.16
N ALA A 9 -25.17 45.27 -22.24
CA ALA A 9 -25.56 43.92 -22.60
C ALA A 9 -25.12 42.97 -21.52
N GLY A 10 -26.08 42.29 -20.87
CA GLY A 10 -25.83 41.30 -19.87
C GLY A 10 -24.91 40.19 -20.42
N LEU A 11 -23.83 39.95 -19.69
CA LEU A 11 -23.00 38.76 -19.87
C LEU A 11 -23.89 37.57 -19.54
N GLY A 12 -24.40 36.91 -20.59
CA GLY A 12 -25.12 35.64 -20.42
C GLY A 12 -24.23 34.66 -19.68
N GLU A 13 -24.67 34.19 -18.52
CA GLU A 13 -24.02 33.09 -17.79
C GLU A 13 -23.87 31.92 -18.75
N ALA A 14 -22.65 31.55 -19.05
CA ALA A 14 -22.36 30.37 -19.87
C ALA A 14 -22.95 29.15 -19.20
N ALA A 15 -23.75 28.37 -19.91
CA ALA A 15 -24.36 27.16 -19.39
C ALA A 15 -23.29 26.27 -18.70
N PRO A 16 -23.58 25.71 -17.52
CA PRO A 16 -22.61 24.93 -16.77
C PRO A 16 -22.11 23.76 -17.61
N ARG A 17 -20.79 23.60 -17.71
CA ARG A 17 -20.17 22.52 -18.48
C ARG A 17 -20.26 21.19 -17.71
N PRO A 18 -20.77 20.10 -18.32
CA PRO A 18 -20.77 18.79 -17.69
C PRO A 18 -19.36 18.31 -17.33
N THR A 19 -19.21 17.63 -16.19
CA THR A 19 -17.93 17.21 -15.63
C THR A 19 -17.11 16.32 -16.57
N LEU A 20 -17.74 15.34 -17.25
CA LEU A 20 -17.06 14.42 -18.18
C LEU A 20 -16.91 14.97 -19.62
N ALA A 21 -17.41 16.18 -19.90
CA ALA A 21 -17.29 16.76 -21.23
C ALA A 21 -15.81 17.00 -21.61
N GLY A 22 -15.38 16.36 -22.69
CA GLY A 22 -14.00 16.46 -23.18
C GLY A 22 -12.97 15.62 -22.42
N TYR A 23 -13.40 14.74 -21.51
CA TYR A 23 -12.50 13.75 -20.92
C TYR A 23 -12.19 12.62 -21.89
N HIS A 24 -10.90 12.32 -22.07
CA HIS A 24 -10.40 11.22 -22.89
C HIS A 24 -9.26 10.51 -22.14
N ALA A 25 -9.38 9.18 -21.99
CA ALA A 25 -8.36 8.35 -21.37
C ALA A 25 -7.09 8.18 -22.23
N GLY A 26 -7.14 8.58 -23.50
CA GLY A 26 -6.08 8.30 -24.46
C GLY A 26 -5.93 6.80 -24.75
N PRO A 27 -4.71 6.29 -24.89
CA PRO A 27 -4.47 4.87 -25.16
C PRO A 27 -4.52 4.00 -23.90
N PHE A 28 -4.84 4.57 -22.75
CA PHE A 28 -4.78 3.89 -21.46
C PHE A 28 -6.14 3.30 -21.07
N PHE A 29 -6.10 2.23 -20.29
CA PHE A 29 -7.30 1.70 -19.66
C PHE A 29 -7.87 2.68 -18.62
N CYS A 30 -9.20 2.81 -18.56
CA CYS A 30 -9.88 3.65 -17.57
C CYS A 30 -11.14 2.95 -17.06
N GLU A 31 -11.20 2.70 -15.75
CA GLU A 31 -12.31 1.99 -15.11
C GLU A 31 -13.69 2.67 -15.28
N LEU A 32 -13.74 3.97 -15.58
CA LEU A 32 -15.00 4.67 -15.78
C LEU A 32 -15.46 4.75 -17.24
N THR A 33 -14.55 4.61 -18.21
CA THR A 33 -14.87 4.85 -19.63
C THR A 33 -14.53 3.69 -20.56
N THR A 34 -13.67 2.75 -20.15
CA THR A 34 -13.39 1.55 -20.94
C THR A 34 -14.49 0.50 -20.68
N PRO A 35 -15.23 0.03 -21.70
CA PRO A 35 -16.26 -0.97 -21.53
C PRO A 35 -15.71 -2.28 -20.93
N ARG A 36 -16.42 -2.86 -19.96
CA ARG A 36 -16.05 -4.11 -19.29
C ARG A 36 -17.25 -5.03 -19.14
N PRO A 37 -17.07 -6.36 -19.08
CA PRO A 37 -18.14 -7.26 -18.70
C PRO A 37 -18.69 -6.92 -17.30
N GLY A 38 -20.01 -6.84 -17.14
CA GLY A 38 -20.66 -6.51 -15.88
C GLY A 38 -20.78 -5.02 -15.57
N ASP A 39 -20.51 -4.12 -16.52
CA ASP A 39 -20.60 -2.65 -16.37
C ASP A 39 -22.06 -2.12 -16.36
N ALA A 40 -23.07 -2.99 -16.42
CA ALA A 40 -24.48 -2.57 -16.34
C ALA A 40 -24.85 -2.12 -14.90
N GLY A 41 -25.87 -1.30 -14.76
CA GLY A 41 -26.42 -0.92 -13.46
C GLY A 41 -25.62 0.15 -12.72
N ALA A 42 -24.95 -0.22 -11.62
CA ALA A 42 -24.32 0.73 -10.71
C ALA A 42 -23.23 1.61 -11.38
N LEU A 43 -22.34 1.03 -12.20
CA LEU A 43 -21.32 1.80 -12.88
C LEU A 43 -21.91 2.81 -13.89
N ALA A 44 -22.91 2.37 -14.67
CA ALA A 44 -23.60 3.28 -15.60
C ALA A 44 -24.27 4.44 -14.85
N THR A 45 -24.83 4.18 -13.67
CA THR A 45 -25.42 5.19 -12.78
C THR A 45 -24.37 6.19 -12.29
N ILE A 46 -23.19 5.72 -11.86
CA ILE A 46 -22.07 6.57 -11.42
C ILE A 46 -21.62 7.47 -12.56
N VAL A 47 -21.39 6.89 -13.74
CA VAL A 47 -20.95 7.64 -14.94
C VAL A 47 -21.99 8.67 -15.35
N ALA A 48 -23.28 8.31 -15.37
CA ALA A 48 -24.36 9.25 -15.70
C ALA A 48 -24.45 10.41 -14.71
N ARG A 49 -24.32 10.15 -13.40
CA ARG A 49 -24.29 11.20 -12.37
C ARG A 49 -23.09 12.14 -12.56
N LEU A 50 -21.89 11.58 -12.73
CA LEU A 50 -20.70 12.39 -12.99
C LEU A 50 -20.85 13.22 -14.28
N ALA A 51 -21.42 12.66 -15.34
CA ALA A 51 -21.63 13.36 -16.59
C ALA A 51 -22.64 14.51 -16.48
N SER A 52 -23.63 14.41 -15.58
CA SER A 52 -24.64 15.46 -15.37
C SER A 52 -24.19 16.58 -14.44
N LEU A 53 -23.09 16.40 -13.68
CA LEU A 53 -22.62 17.40 -12.73
C LEU A 53 -21.91 18.56 -13.43
N PRO A 54 -22.15 19.81 -12.96
CA PRO A 54 -21.29 20.94 -13.31
C PRO A 54 -19.89 20.78 -12.68
N VAL A 55 -18.84 21.17 -13.40
CA VAL A 55 -17.45 21.13 -12.89
C VAL A 55 -17.30 22.01 -11.64
N GLU A 56 -18.01 23.12 -11.56
CA GLU A 56 -18.03 24.05 -10.42
C GLU A 56 -18.58 23.38 -9.15
N GLU A 57 -19.60 22.55 -9.28
CA GLU A 57 -20.14 21.76 -8.17
C GLU A 57 -19.12 20.76 -7.66
N LEU A 58 -18.45 20.05 -8.55
CA LEU A 58 -17.36 19.13 -8.18
C LEU A 58 -16.23 19.87 -7.46
N ARG A 59 -15.84 21.06 -7.92
CA ARG A 59 -14.83 21.91 -7.26
C ARG A 59 -15.26 22.31 -5.85
N ARG A 60 -16.54 22.67 -5.67
CA ARG A 60 -17.09 23.02 -4.39
C ARG A 60 -17.03 21.85 -3.39
N CYS A 61 -17.41 20.65 -3.85
CA CYS A 61 -17.30 19.43 -3.05
C CYS A 61 -15.84 19.07 -2.73
N ALA A 62 -14.93 19.22 -3.69
CA ALA A 62 -13.50 18.96 -3.47
C ALA A 62 -12.90 19.91 -2.42
N ALA A 63 -13.21 21.19 -2.49
CA ALA A 63 -12.76 22.17 -1.49
C ALA A 63 -13.37 21.93 -0.11
N ALA A 64 -14.57 21.38 -0.03
CA ALA A 64 -15.17 20.96 1.24
C ALA A 64 -14.44 19.74 1.83
N ALA A 65 -14.19 18.71 1.02
CA ALA A 65 -13.44 17.53 1.45
C ALA A 65 -12.02 17.88 1.93
N GLU A 66 -11.31 18.76 1.21
CA GLU A 66 -9.97 19.20 1.61
C GLU A 66 -9.99 19.93 2.97
N ARG A 67 -10.96 20.82 3.21
CA ARG A 67 -11.14 21.47 4.51
C ARG A 67 -11.45 20.48 5.63
N ASP A 68 -12.29 19.48 5.36
CA ASP A 68 -12.63 18.45 6.35
C ASP A 68 -11.41 17.62 6.73
N LEU A 69 -10.64 17.15 5.74
CA LEU A 69 -9.39 16.41 5.96
C LEU A 69 -8.38 17.23 6.77
N PHE A 70 -8.27 18.53 6.46
CA PHE A 70 -7.42 19.45 7.24
C PHE A 70 -7.87 19.58 8.69
N ASN A 71 -9.16 19.85 8.91
CA ASN A 71 -9.72 20.04 10.24
C ASN A 71 -9.64 18.77 11.11
N LEU A 72 -9.68 17.59 10.48
CA LEU A 72 -9.54 16.29 11.15
C LEU A 72 -8.07 15.89 11.39
N GLY A 73 -7.11 16.71 10.93
CA GLY A 73 -5.67 16.42 11.09
C GLY A 73 -5.21 15.19 10.31
N ILE A 74 -5.88 14.86 9.20
CA ILE A 74 -5.54 13.72 8.34
C ILE A 74 -4.35 14.13 7.47
N THR A 75 -3.15 13.97 8.02
CA THR A 75 -1.92 14.44 7.41
C THR A 75 -0.96 13.30 7.11
N PHE A 76 -0.02 13.57 6.23
CA PHE A 76 1.13 12.73 5.93
C PHE A 76 2.39 13.59 6.03
N THR A 77 3.35 13.17 6.85
CA THR A 77 4.58 13.92 7.01
C THR A 77 5.56 13.57 5.88
N VAL A 78 5.93 14.56 5.10
CA VAL A 78 6.98 14.45 4.08
C VAL A 78 8.28 15.00 4.67
N TYR A 79 9.29 14.14 4.74
CA TYR A 79 10.65 14.56 5.13
C TYR A 79 11.42 14.99 3.88
N SER A 80 11.91 16.24 3.88
CA SER A 80 12.92 16.72 2.95
C SER A 80 14.25 16.86 3.70
N GLU A 81 15.38 17.01 2.98
CA GLU A 81 16.72 17.17 3.61
C GLU A 81 16.82 18.32 4.61
N ALA A 82 15.89 19.26 4.61
CA ALA A 82 15.91 20.46 5.45
C ALA A 82 14.71 20.61 6.41
N THR A 83 13.56 19.97 6.15
CA THR A 83 12.31 20.19 6.93
C THR A 83 11.38 19.01 6.90
N ALA A 84 10.74 18.74 8.05
CA ALA A 84 9.54 17.88 8.11
C ALA A 84 8.32 18.77 7.89
N ILE A 85 7.49 18.46 6.88
CA ILE A 85 6.28 19.24 6.58
C ILE A 85 5.10 18.28 6.60
N ASP A 86 4.15 18.53 7.49
CA ASP A 86 2.85 17.86 7.49
C ASP A 86 2.03 18.39 6.33
N ARG A 87 1.62 17.49 5.45
CA ARG A 87 0.76 17.79 4.31
C ARG A 87 -0.48 16.94 4.40
N ILE A 88 -1.60 17.51 3.98
CA ILE A 88 -2.79 16.72 3.66
C ILE A 88 -2.43 15.85 2.46
N LEU A 89 -2.78 14.56 2.50
CA LEU A 89 -2.73 13.72 1.31
C LEU A 89 -3.79 14.24 0.33
N PRO A 90 -3.42 14.76 -0.86
CA PRO A 90 -4.39 15.28 -1.81
C PRO A 90 -5.43 14.21 -2.13
N PHE A 91 -6.70 14.56 -2.00
CA PHE A 91 -7.82 13.66 -2.23
C PHE A 91 -8.63 14.11 -3.43
N ASP A 92 -8.82 13.20 -4.39
CA ASP A 92 -9.65 13.43 -5.58
C ASP A 92 -11.01 12.72 -5.44
N LEU A 93 -12.09 13.49 -5.56
CA LEU A 93 -13.48 13.03 -5.37
C LEU A 93 -14.00 12.08 -6.45
N ILE A 94 -13.30 11.92 -7.58
CA ILE A 94 -13.74 10.96 -8.59
C ILE A 94 -13.28 9.57 -8.16
N PRO A 95 -14.20 8.66 -7.79
CA PRO A 95 -13.82 7.35 -7.26
C PRO A 95 -13.17 6.48 -8.32
N ARG A 96 -12.33 5.55 -7.90
CA ARG A 96 -11.96 4.39 -8.68
C ARG A 96 -13.00 3.30 -8.47
N VAL A 97 -13.59 2.78 -9.55
CA VAL A 97 -14.68 1.79 -9.45
C VAL A 97 -14.21 0.44 -9.96
N LEU A 98 -14.34 -0.58 -9.13
CA LEU A 98 -14.05 -1.98 -9.43
C LEU A 98 -15.36 -2.77 -9.41
N THR A 99 -15.56 -3.61 -10.43
CA THR A 99 -16.71 -4.54 -10.45
C THR A 99 -16.52 -5.66 -9.41
N ALA A 100 -17.59 -6.32 -9.01
CA ALA A 100 -17.51 -7.45 -8.10
C ALA A 100 -16.66 -8.60 -8.68
N GLY A 101 -16.72 -8.83 -9.99
CA GLY A 101 -15.89 -9.84 -10.66
C GLY A 101 -14.38 -9.50 -10.63
N GLU A 102 -14.03 -8.26 -10.90
CA GLU A 102 -12.64 -7.78 -10.80
C GLU A 102 -12.12 -7.91 -9.36
N TRP A 103 -12.97 -7.53 -8.38
CA TRP A 103 -12.59 -7.65 -6.99
C TRP A 103 -12.36 -9.10 -6.56
N ARG A 104 -13.22 -10.04 -6.96
CA ARG A 104 -13.02 -11.47 -6.66
C ARG A 104 -11.66 -11.97 -7.15
N THR A 105 -11.24 -11.56 -8.35
CA THR A 105 -9.92 -11.92 -8.90
C THR A 105 -8.78 -11.30 -8.09
N LEU A 106 -8.90 -10.01 -7.74
CA LEU A 106 -7.91 -9.30 -6.92
C LEU A 106 -7.79 -9.93 -5.53
N GLU A 107 -8.92 -10.15 -4.86
CA GLU A 107 -8.97 -10.77 -3.53
C GLU A 107 -8.34 -12.17 -3.52
N ALA A 108 -8.72 -13.03 -4.47
CA ALA A 108 -8.17 -14.37 -4.58
C ALA A 108 -6.67 -14.36 -4.84
N GLY A 109 -6.20 -13.49 -5.74
CA GLY A 109 -4.79 -13.38 -6.06
C GLY A 109 -3.95 -12.81 -4.91
N VAL A 110 -4.47 -11.86 -4.14
CA VAL A 110 -3.81 -11.36 -2.93
C VAL A 110 -3.73 -12.45 -1.86
N LYS A 111 -4.82 -13.20 -1.62
CA LYS A 111 -4.82 -14.34 -0.69
C LYS A 111 -3.78 -15.40 -1.07
N GLN A 112 -3.73 -15.77 -2.35
CA GLN A 112 -2.74 -16.73 -2.87
C GLN A 112 -1.31 -16.26 -2.61
N ARG A 113 -1.01 -14.99 -2.88
CA ARG A 113 0.35 -14.44 -2.68
C ARG A 113 0.74 -14.43 -1.20
N VAL A 114 -0.14 -13.95 -0.32
CA VAL A 114 0.13 -13.91 1.12
C VAL A 114 0.34 -15.31 1.70
N ALA A 115 -0.45 -16.28 1.27
CA ALA A 115 -0.26 -17.69 1.65
C ALA A 115 1.12 -18.21 1.21
N ALA A 116 1.50 -17.96 -0.04
CA ALA A 116 2.80 -18.37 -0.57
C ALA A 116 3.97 -17.67 0.15
N LEU A 117 3.85 -16.38 0.48
CA LEU A 117 4.85 -15.63 1.25
C LEU A 117 5.02 -16.20 2.66
N ASN A 118 3.93 -16.56 3.35
CA ASN A 118 4.00 -17.15 4.69
C ASN A 118 4.66 -18.54 4.66
N LEU A 119 4.34 -19.38 3.68
CA LEU A 119 4.99 -20.68 3.50
C LEU A 119 6.48 -20.53 3.17
N PHE A 120 6.83 -19.57 2.32
CA PHE A 120 8.21 -19.23 1.99
C PHE A 120 8.99 -18.79 3.23
N LEU A 121 8.47 -17.83 4.01
CA LEU A 121 9.12 -17.35 5.23
C LEU A 121 9.27 -18.46 6.26
N HIS A 122 8.25 -19.28 6.44
CA HIS A 122 8.34 -20.44 7.32
C HIS A 122 9.46 -21.40 6.87
N ASP A 123 9.54 -21.71 5.59
CA ASP A 123 10.57 -22.63 5.08
C ASP A 123 11.99 -22.05 5.21
N VAL A 124 12.21 -20.77 4.88
CA VAL A 124 13.56 -20.17 4.92
C VAL A 124 14.07 -19.98 6.34
N TYR A 125 13.18 -19.84 7.32
CA TYR A 125 13.54 -19.80 8.75
C TYR A 125 13.54 -21.20 9.43
N HIS A 126 13.25 -22.28 8.68
CA HIS A 126 13.29 -23.66 9.21
C HIS A 126 14.08 -24.61 8.30
N ALA A 127 13.39 -25.33 7.43
CA ALA A 127 13.97 -26.40 6.64
C ALA A 127 14.80 -25.92 5.43
N ARG A 128 14.53 -24.73 4.93
CA ARG A 128 15.18 -24.11 3.73
C ARG A 128 15.07 -24.99 2.49
N ARG A 129 13.95 -25.68 2.31
CA ARG A 129 13.76 -26.62 1.19
C ARG A 129 13.85 -25.92 -0.16
N ILE A 130 13.13 -24.81 -0.33
CA ILE A 130 13.12 -24.04 -1.60
C ILE A 130 14.52 -23.55 -2.00
N LEU A 131 15.39 -23.26 -1.02
CA LEU A 131 16.77 -22.86 -1.26
C LEU A 131 17.63 -24.07 -1.64
N LYS A 132 17.46 -25.21 -0.96
CA LYS A 132 18.17 -26.47 -1.26
C LYS A 132 17.81 -27.02 -2.64
N ASP A 133 16.54 -26.86 -3.04
CA ASP A 133 16.02 -27.28 -4.34
C ASP A 133 16.40 -26.31 -5.48
N GLY A 134 17.06 -25.17 -5.14
CA GLY A 134 17.55 -24.20 -6.11
C GLY A 134 16.48 -23.38 -6.83
N VAL A 135 15.24 -23.37 -6.32
CA VAL A 135 14.13 -22.58 -6.89
C VAL A 135 14.35 -21.10 -6.66
N VAL A 136 14.86 -20.74 -5.47
CA VAL A 136 15.30 -19.39 -5.10
C VAL A 136 16.78 -19.48 -4.69
N PRO A 137 17.67 -18.60 -5.22
CA PRO A 137 19.07 -18.59 -4.85
C PRO A 137 19.27 -18.35 -3.35
N SER A 138 20.08 -19.18 -2.69
CA SER A 138 20.29 -19.11 -1.24
C SER A 138 20.90 -17.78 -0.80
N ASP A 139 21.83 -17.24 -1.56
CA ASP A 139 22.49 -15.96 -1.26
C ASP A 139 21.56 -14.75 -1.40
N LEU A 140 20.54 -14.82 -2.26
CA LEU A 140 19.49 -13.80 -2.33
C LEU A 140 18.70 -13.66 -1.03
N VAL A 141 18.52 -14.76 -0.32
CA VAL A 141 17.75 -14.81 0.93
C VAL A 141 18.66 -14.64 2.15
N LEU A 142 19.67 -15.50 2.28
CA LEU A 142 20.54 -15.54 3.46
C LEU A 142 21.54 -14.37 3.50
N GLY A 143 21.86 -13.78 2.34
CA GLY A 143 22.65 -12.56 2.22
C GLY A 143 21.83 -11.27 2.29
N ASN A 144 20.50 -11.35 2.37
CA ASN A 144 19.64 -10.18 2.44
C ASN A 144 19.80 -9.44 3.75
N ALA A 145 19.95 -8.10 3.70
CA ALA A 145 20.10 -7.25 4.88
C ALA A 145 18.91 -7.34 5.88
N ASN A 146 17.73 -7.77 5.37
CA ASN A 146 16.53 -7.96 6.18
C ASN A 146 16.35 -9.42 6.67
N TYR A 147 17.25 -10.33 6.29
CA TYR A 147 17.24 -11.69 6.87
C TYR A 147 17.65 -11.61 8.33
N ARG A 148 16.91 -12.29 9.21
CA ARG A 148 17.15 -12.30 10.65
C ARG A 148 17.51 -13.71 11.11
N PRO A 149 18.81 -14.03 11.30
CA PRO A 149 19.25 -15.34 11.77
C PRO A 149 18.60 -15.75 13.09
N GLU A 150 18.23 -14.78 13.92
CA GLU A 150 17.54 -14.94 15.21
C GLU A 150 16.19 -15.64 15.09
N MET A 151 15.60 -15.59 13.89
CA MET A 151 14.32 -16.26 13.58
C MET A 151 14.48 -17.73 13.19
N GLN A 152 15.71 -18.24 13.08
CA GLN A 152 15.93 -19.62 12.68
C GLN A 152 15.35 -20.58 13.72
N GLY A 153 14.41 -21.44 13.28
CA GLY A 153 13.70 -22.38 14.15
C GLY A 153 12.73 -21.72 15.15
N PHE A 154 12.40 -20.45 14.95
CA PHE A 154 11.50 -19.71 15.84
C PHE A 154 10.04 -20.09 15.55
N PRO A 155 9.28 -20.56 16.57
CA PRO A 155 7.87 -20.88 16.37
C PRO A 155 7.03 -19.60 16.34
N VAL A 156 6.29 -19.38 15.24
CA VAL A 156 5.30 -18.32 15.16
C VAL A 156 3.88 -18.90 15.13
N PRO A 157 2.87 -18.22 15.69
CA PRO A 157 1.50 -18.69 15.66
C PRO A 157 1.05 -19.00 14.22
N PHE A 158 0.40 -20.14 14.01
CA PHE A 158 -0.12 -20.62 12.71
C PHE A 158 0.93 -20.69 11.57
N ASN A 159 2.22 -20.60 11.85
CA ASN A 159 3.31 -20.40 10.88
C ASN A 159 3.12 -19.12 10.05
N THR A 160 2.40 -18.14 10.58
CA THR A 160 2.11 -16.86 9.92
C THR A 160 3.12 -15.81 10.35
N TYR A 161 3.91 -15.31 9.40
CA TYR A 161 4.89 -14.24 9.57
C TYR A 161 4.33 -12.89 9.15
N VAL A 162 3.63 -12.89 8.00
CA VAL A 162 3.01 -11.69 7.41
C VAL A 162 1.54 -11.68 7.79
N HIS A 163 1.23 -10.97 8.87
CA HIS A 163 -0.14 -10.75 9.33
C HIS A 163 -0.81 -9.62 8.58
N ILE A 164 -0.07 -8.56 8.25
CA ILE A 164 -0.56 -7.44 7.47
C ILE A 164 0.29 -7.31 6.22
N CYS A 165 -0.33 -7.38 5.04
CA CYS A 165 0.30 -7.22 3.75
C CYS A 165 -0.40 -6.13 2.94
N GLY A 166 0.39 -5.25 2.31
CA GLY A 166 -0.07 -4.31 1.31
C GLY A 166 0.54 -4.68 -0.04
N THR A 167 -0.26 -5.14 -0.99
CA THR A 167 0.22 -5.55 -2.32
C THR A 167 -0.01 -4.42 -3.32
N ASP A 168 1.05 -3.87 -3.92
CA ASP A 168 0.92 -2.82 -4.93
C ASP A 168 0.58 -3.44 -6.29
N ILE A 169 -0.56 -3.05 -6.82
CA ILE A 169 -1.15 -3.57 -8.06
C ILE A 169 -1.34 -2.42 -9.05
N VAL A 170 -0.90 -2.65 -10.27
CA VAL A 170 -1.13 -1.77 -11.41
C VAL A 170 -2.05 -2.44 -12.41
N ARG A 171 -2.74 -1.65 -13.22
CA ARG A 171 -3.54 -2.15 -14.33
C ARG A 171 -2.92 -1.70 -15.63
N ASP A 172 -2.64 -2.64 -16.52
CA ASP A 172 -2.02 -2.39 -17.82
C ASP A 172 -3.07 -1.90 -18.85
N THR A 173 -2.63 -1.44 -20.00
CA THR A 173 -3.47 -0.99 -21.10
C THR A 173 -4.43 -2.05 -21.64
N ASP A 174 -4.07 -3.34 -21.49
CA ASP A 174 -4.92 -4.48 -21.85
C ASP A 174 -5.99 -4.80 -20.80
N GLY A 175 -6.06 -4.03 -19.71
CA GLY A 175 -6.98 -4.22 -18.62
C GLY A 175 -6.54 -5.27 -17.59
N THR A 176 -5.38 -5.91 -17.77
CA THR A 176 -4.85 -6.91 -16.84
C THR A 176 -4.28 -6.26 -15.59
N PHE A 177 -4.67 -6.76 -14.42
CA PHE A 177 -4.04 -6.42 -13.15
C PHE A 177 -2.71 -7.15 -13.01
N ARG A 178 -1.66 -6.42 -12.64
CA ARG A 178 -0.32 -6.95 -12.41
C ARG A 178 0.20 -6.49 -11.07
N VAL A 179 0.85 -7.38 -10.34
CA VAL A 179 1.50 -7.01 -9.08
C VAL A 179 2.82 -6.31 -9.38
N LEU A 180 3.09 -5.24 -8.65
CA LEU A 180 4.30 -4.43 -8.76
C LEU A 180 5.28 -4.70 -7.61
N GLU A 181 4.76 -4.90 -6.39
CA GLU A 181 5.53 -5.26 -5.19
C GLU A 181 4.60 -5.76 -4.07
N ASP A 182 5.17 -6.47 -3.10
CA ASP A 182 4.51 -6.85 -1.86
C ASP A 182 5.18 -6.12 -0.70
N ASN A 183 4.38 -5.48 0.17
CA ASN A 183 4.85 -4.79 1.36
C ASN A 183 4.45 -5.64 2.58
N ALA A 184 5.42 -6.33 3.17
CA ALA A 184 5.22 -7.35 4.20
C ALA A 184 5.86 -7.02 5.55
N ARG A 185 6.54 -5.88 5.70
CA ARG A 185 7.10 -5.42 6.99
C ARG A 185 6.08 -4.61 7.78
N THR A 186 5.88 -3.37 7.40
CA THR A 186 4.99 -2.39 8.06
C THR A 186 4.22 -1.58 7.01
N PRO A 187 3.33 -2.22 6.21
CA PRO A 187 2.59 -1.51 5.18
C PRO A 187 1.76 -0.38 5.79
N SER A 188 1.74 0.78 5.11
CA SER A 188 1.00 1.97 5.52
C SER A 188 0.00 2.40 4.46
N GLY A 189 -1.00 3.19 4.88
CA GLY A 189 -1.96 3.85 4.01
C GLY A 189 -3.39 3.32 4.12
N VAL A 190 -3.66 2.33 4.96
CA VAL A 190 -5.03 1.82 5.14
C VAL A 190 -5.96 2.82 5.82
N SER A 191 -5.42 3.68 6.68
CA SER A 191 -6.18 4.79 7.28
C SER A 191 -6.79 5.70 6.22
N TYR A 192 -6.05 5.98 5.16
CA TYR A 192 -6.55 6.80 4.04
C TYR A 192 -7.62 6.09 3.20
N VAL A 193 -7.67 4.75 3.16
CA VAL A 193 -8.77 4.03 2.51
C VAL A 193 -10.09 4.33 3.22
N ILE A 194 -10.08 4.26 4.55
CA ILE A 194 -11.26 4.48 5.38
C ILE A 194 -11.65 5.96 5.38
N GLU A 195 -10.68 6.85 5.58
CA GLU A 195 -10.92 8.29 5.61
C GLU A 195 -11.35 8.86 4.25
N ASN A 196 -10.85 8.33 3.14
CA ASN A 196 -11.32 8.69 1.79
C ASN A 196 -12.80 8.32 1.62
N ARG A 197 -13.24 7.14 2.11
CA ARG A 197 -14.66 6.75 2.12
C ARG A 197 -15.49 7.69 2.98
N HIS A 198 -15.03 8.05 4.16
CA HIS A 198 -15.72 9.02 5.03
C HIS A 198 -15.78 10.41 4.40
N ALA A 199 -14.70 10.87 3.75
CA ALA A 199 -14.68 12.13 3.03
C ALA A 199 -15.70 12.15 1.87
N MET A 200 -15.80 11.05 1.11
CA MET A 200 -16.81 10.90 0.06
C MET A 200 -18.24 10.97 0.60
N LEU A 201 -18.51 10.26 1.70
CA LEU A 201 -19.85 10.26 2.33
C LEU A 201 -20.26 11.64 2.84
N ARG A 202 -19.31 12.45 3.33
CA ARG A 202 -19.58 13.81 3.81
C ARG A 202 -19.68 14.83 2.67
N ALA A 203 -18.73 14.80 1.74
CA ALA A 203 -18.62 15.84 0.71
C ALA A 203 -19.48 15.57 -0.52
N PHE A 204 -19.76 14.29 -0.83
CA PHE A 204 -20.43 13.93 -2.06
C PHE A 204 -21.40 12.73 -1.93
N PRO A 205 -22.35 12.77 -0.97
CA PRO A 205 -23.27 11.66 -0.71
C PRO A 205 -24.18 11.33 -1.90
N ASP A 206 -24.54 12.34 -2.72
CA ASP A 206 -25.44 12.15 -3.86
C ASP A 206 -24.84 11.24 -4.95
N LEU A 207 -23.51 11.21 -5.09
CA LEU A 207 -22.87 10.29 -6.03
C LEU A 207 -23.07 8.84 -5.60
N MET A 208 -23.11 8.57 -4.28
CA MET A 208 -23.22 7.22 -3.70
C MET A 208 -24.66 6.75 -3.51
N ARG A 209 -25.65 7.66 -3.60
CA ARG A 209 -27.05 7.34 -3.28
C ARG A 209 -27.59 6.17 -4.09
N GLY A 210 -28.09 5.11 -3.40
CA GLY A 210 -28.66 3.92 -4.03
C GLY A 210 -27.64 3.03 -4.74
N ILE A 211 -26.35 3.21 -4.49
CA ILE A 211 -25.29 2.31 -4.96
C ILE A 211 -24.82 1.48 -3.76
N THR A 212 -24.88 0.17 -3.90
CA THR A 212 -24.39 -0.76 -2.87
C THR A 212 -22.90 -1.02 -3.09
N LEU A 213 -22.09 -0.62 -2.11
CA LEU A 213 -20.65 -0.82 -2.10
C LEU A 213 -20.27 -1.81 -0.99
N ARG A 214 -19.19 -2.56 -1.21
CA ARG A 214 -18.59 -3.32 -0.12
C ARG A 214 -18.02 -2.36 0.94
N PRO A 215 -18.27 -2.61 2.24
CA PRO A 215 -17.82 -1.74 3.33
C PRO A 215 -16.30 -1.83 3.55
N VAL A 216 -15.69 -0.73 4.02
CA VAL A 216 -14.26 -0.66 4.35
C VAL A 216 -14.00 -0.38 5.83
N ASP A 217 -15.00 -0.03 6.58
CA ASP A 217 -14.97 0.40 7.98
C ASP A 217 -14.69 -0.72 8.99
N GLY A 218 -14.82 -1.98 8.58
CA GLY A 218 -14.53 -3.13 9.46
C GLY A 218 -13.05 -3.47 9.67
N TYR A 219 -12.11 -2.72 9.08
CA TYR A 219 -10.68 -3.08 9.10
C TYR A 219 -10.08 -3.12 10.50
N GLY A 220 -10.36 -2.11 11.33
CA GLY A 220 -9.85 -2.03 12.70
C GLY A 220 -10.29 -3.20 13.57
N ILE A 221 -11.58 -3.57 13.47
CA ILE A 221 -12.15 -4.72 14.18
C ILE A 221 -11.48 -6.03 13.72
N ARG A 222 -11.34 -6.22 12.40
CA ARG A 222 -10.68 -7.41 11.84
C ARG A 222 -9.22 -7.52 12.26
N LEU A 223 -8.52 -6.39 12.33
CA LEU A 223 -7.14 -6.37 12.78
C LEU A 223 -7.03 -6.73 14.27
N GLN A 224 -7.92 -6.18 15.11
CA GLN A 224 -7.98 -6.51 16.53
C GLN A 224 -8.32 -7.99 16.76
N GLU A 225 -9.31 -8.55 16.04
CA GLU A 225 -9.65 -9.98 16.07
C GLU A 225 -8.44 -10.84 15.71
N ALA A 226 -7.72 -10.51 14.63
CA ALA A 226 -6.52 -11.22 14.22
C ALA A 226 -5.40 -11.16 15.28
N MET A 227 -5.23 -10.02 15.94
CA MET A 227 -4.26 -9.88 17.05
C MET A 227 -4.64 -10.74 18.26
N CYS A 228 -5.93 -10.81 18.60
CA CYS A 228 -6.40 -11.71 19.65
C CYS A 228 -6.20 -13.18 19.29
N GLU A 229 -6.42 -13.56 18.04
CA GLU A 229 -6.28 -14.93 17.57
C GLU A 229 -4.83 -15.45 17.65
N ILE A 230 -3.83 -14.59 17.42
CA ILE A 230 -2.41 -14.95 17.50
C ILE A 230 -1.84 -14.88 18.93
N ALA A 231 -2.60 -14.36 19.89
CA ALA A 231 -2.16 -14.27 21.29
C ALA A 231 -1.79 -15.63 21.88
N PRO A 232 -1.00 -15.68 22.95
CA PRO A 232 -0.61 -16.92 23.60
C PRO A 232 -1.82 -17.78 23.99
N PRO A 233 -1.77 -19.11 23.81
CA PRO A 233 -2.88 -19.99 24.15
C PRO A 233 -3.23 -19.94 25.64
N GLY A 234 -4.52 -20.07 25.95
CA GLY A 234 -5.03 -20.06 27.33
C GLY A 234 -5.25 -18.65 27.92
N VAL A 235 -5.23 -17.62 27.09
CA VAL A 235 -5.63 -16.26 27.46
C VAL A 235 -7.02 -15.99 26.89
N ASP A 236 -8.02 -15.89 27.76
CA ASP A 236 -9.43 -15.71 27.33
C ASP A 236 -9.71 -14.29 26.83
N ASP A 237 -9.05 -13.27 27.39
CA ASP A 237 -9.17 -11.87 27.01
C ASP A 237 -7.80 -11.25 26.71
N PRO A 238 -7.25 -11.45 25.50
CA PRO A 238 -5.93 -10.98 25.15
C PRO A 238 -5.84 -9.46 25.15
N GLN A 239 -4.91 -8.90 25.92
CA GLN A 239 -4.60 -7.46 25.86
C GLN A 239 -3.69 -7.19 24.68
N VAL A 240 -4.20 -6.45 23.72
CA VAL A 240 -3.52 -6.04 22.48
C VAL A 240 -3.07 -4.59 22.60
N VAL A 241 -1.87 -4.27 22.10
CA VAL A 241 -1.39 -2.89 21.98
C VAL A 241 -0.84 -2.62 20.60
N LEU A 242 -0.87 -1.34 20.16
CA LEU A 242 -0.17 -0.89 18.98
C LEU A 242 1.13 -0.19 19.39
N LEU A 243 2.28 -0.75 19.02
CA LEU A 243 3.61 -0.22 19.34
C LEU A 243 4.10 0.70 18.22
N SER A 244 4.20 1.99 18.54
CA SER A 244 4.65 3.07 17.64
C SER A 244 6.08 3.54 17.97
N PRO A 245 6.88 3.97 16.99
CA PRO A 245 8.13 4.68 17.23
C PRO A 245 7.92 6.16 17.63
N GLY A 246 6.68 6.61 17.78
CA GLY A 246 6.33 7.97 18.21
C GLY A 246 6.10 8.97 17.08
N ILE A 247 5.93 10.23 17.48
CA ILE A 247 5.44 11.33 16.64
C ILE A 247 6.34 11.70 15.46
N TYR A 248 7.60 11.31 15.48
CA TYR A 248 8.53 11.58 14.39
C TYR A 248 8.40 10.59 13.21
N ASN A 249 7.53 9.59 13.32
CA ASN A 249 7.26 8.68 12.21
C ASN A 249 6.29 9.31 11.20
N SER A 250 6.60 9.23 9.90
CA SER A 250 5.75 9.80 8.83
C SER A 250 4.33 9.23 8.80
N ALA A 251 4.13 8.03 9.32
CA ALA A 251 2.83 7.36 9.41
C ALA A 251 2.18 7.48 10.80
N TYR A 252 2.63 8.41 11.67
CA TYR A 252 2.12 8.52 13.04
C TYR A 252 0.61 8.75 13.09
N PHE A 253 0.06 9.54 12.18
CA PHE A 253 -1.40 9.68 12.02
C PHE A 253 -2.08 8.30 11.91
N GLU A 254 -1.56 7.42 11.05
CA GLU A 254 -2.10 6.08 10.87
C GLU A 254 -1.97 5.23 12.13
N HIS A 255 -0.91 5.39 12.92
CA HIS A 255 -0.76 4.65 14.18
C HIS A 255 -1.85 5.03 15.19
N VAL A 256 -2.11 6.34 15.35
CA VAL A 256 -3.19 6.86 16.19
C VAL A 256 -4.56 6.41 15.69
N PHE A 257 -4.78 6.51 14.37
CA PHE A 257 -6.01 6.10 13.73
C PHE A 257 -6.30 4.61 13.97
N LEU A 258 -5.33 3.74 13.70
CA LEU A 258 -5.51 2.29 13.85
C LEU A 258 -5.69 1.87 15.31
N ALA A 259 -4.96 2.46 16.25
CA ALA A 259 -5.15 2.18 17.66
C ALA A 259 -6.59 2.49 18.11
N ARG A 260 -7.14 3.62 17.64
CA ARG A 260 -8.53 4.01 17.89
C ARG A 260 -9.53 3.06 17.24
N GLU A 261 -9.35 2.71 15.96
CA GLU A 261 -10.24 1.81 15.22
C GLU A 261 -10.23 0.37 15.76
N MET A 262 -9.09 -0.08 16.28
CA MET A 262 -8.94 -1.36 16.97
C MET A 262 -9.47 -1.31 18.41
N GLY A 263 -9.63 -0.14 19.01
CA GLY A 263 -9.96 0.01 20.42
C GLY A 263 -8.83 -0.44 21.36
N VAL A 264 -7.57 -0.27 20.96
CA VAL A 264 -6.39 -0.72 21.73
C VAL A 264 -5.50 0.46 22.12
N PRO A 265 -4.69 0.34 23.21
CA PRO A 265 -3.72 1.36 23.56
C PRO A 265 -2.68 1.57 22.48
N LEU A 266 -2.37 2.85 22.16
CA LEU A 266 -1.19 3.27 21.44
C LEU A 266 -0.04 3.43 22.45
N VAL A 267 1.05 2.71 22.25
CA VAL A 267 2.21 2.72 23.15
C VAL A 267 3.50 2.97 22.40
N GLU A 268 4.47 3.55 23.09
CA GLU A 268 5.87 3.62 22.67
C GLU A 268 6.72 2.61 23.47
N GLY A 269 7.98 2.38 23.07
CA GLY A 269 8.83 1.42 23.76
C GLY A 269 9.03 1.70 25.25
N ALA A 270 9.03 2.98 25.64
CA ALA A 270 9.14 3.41 27.04
C ALA A 270 7.91 3.05 27.91
N ASP A 271 6.76 2.82 27.29
CA ASP A 271 5.52 2.43 27.99
C ASP A 271 5.47 0.94 28.30
N LEU A 272 6.35 0.14 27.69
CA LEU A 272 6.41 -1.29 27.88
C LEU A 272 7.61 -1.71 28.73
N VAL A 273 7.44 -2.79 29.46
CA VAL A 273 8.51 -3.41 30.25
C VAL A 273 8.39 -4.94 30.18
N VAL A 274 9.53 -5.61 30.16
CA VAL A 274 9.59 -7.07 30.23
C VAL A 274 10.04 -7.48 31.62
N GLU A 275 9.19 -8.22 32.34
CA GLU A 275 9.47 -8.78 33.67
C GLU A 275 9.16 -10.27 33.67
N ASN A 276 10.12 -11.09 34.11
CA ASN A 276 9.99 -12.55 34.09
C ASN A 276 9.55 -13.10 32.72
N ASP A 277 10.14 -12.55 31.62
CA ASP A 277 9.85 -12.90 30.24
C ASP A 277 8.40 -12.64 29.80
N ARG A 278 7.66 -11.80 30.50
CA ARG A 278 6.32 -11.35 30.14
C ARG A 278 6.32 -9.85 29.89
N VAL A 279 5.53 -9.43 28.94
CA VAL A 279 5.41 -8.02 28.58
C VAL A 279 4.29 -7.37 29.37
N PHE A 280 4.56 -6.20 29.92
CA PHE A 280 3.59 -5.38 30.62
C PHE A 280 3.60 -3.95 30.09
N MET A 281 2.42 -3.35 30.00
CA MET A 281 2.24 -1.93 29.75
C MET A 281 2.17 -1.19 31.11
N ARG A 282 2.88 -0.08 31.23
CA ARG A 282 2.84 0.80 32.40
C ARG A 282 1.54 1.58 32.39
N THR A 283 0.78 1.50 33.48
CA THR A 283 -0.46 2.26 33.65
C THR A 283 -0.46 2.99 34.99
N THR A 284 -1.38 3.94 35.17
CA THR A 284 -1.54 4.68 36.43
C THR A 284 -1.99 3.80 37.59
N THR A 285 -2.52 2.61 37.31
CA THR A 285 -2.98 1.64 38.32
C THR A 285 -1.99 0.49 38.52
N GLY A 286 -0.84 0.50 37.85
CA GLY A 286 0.18 -0.52 37.88
C GLY A 286 0.41 -1.21 36.53
N PRO A 287 1.33 -2.19 36.45
CA PRO A 287 1.61 -2.91 35.21
C PRO A 287 0.39 -3.74 34.74
N ALA A 288 -0.01 -3.57 33.47
CA ALA A 288 -1.04 -4.37 32.82
C ALA A 288 -0.38 -5.35 31.82
N PRO A 289 -0.76 -6.64 31.80
CA PRO A 289 -0.15 -7.61 30.90
C PRO A 289 -0.45 -7.27 29.43
N VAL A 290 0.50 -7.59 28.52
CA VAL A 290 0.34 -7.44 27.08
C VAL A 290 0.56 -8.79 26.42
N HIS A 291 -0.40 -9.24 25.61
CA HIS A 291 -0.41 -10.57 25.01
C HIS A 291 -0.16 -10.55 23.49
N ALA A 292 -0.52 -9.47 22.81
CA ALA A 292 -0.21 -9.29 21.39
C ALA A 292 0.17 -7.83 21.10
N ILE A 293 1.14 -7.65 20.21
CA ILE A 293 1.67 -6.35 19.83
C ILE A 293 1.57 -6.20 18.31
N TYR A 294 0.75 -5.26 17.85
CA TYR A 294 0.84 -4.77 16.49
C TYR A 294 1.95 -3.72 16.42
N ARG A 295 3.11 -4.11 15.87
CA ARG A 295 4.28 -3.23 15.83
C ARG A 295 4.35 -2.39 14.57
N ARG A 296 4.71 -1.13 14.74
CA ARG A 296 5.02 -0.18 13.67
C ARG A 296 6.49 0.26 13.71
N ILE A 297 7.33 -0.51 14.40
CA ILE A 297 8.77 -0.31 14.55
C ILE A 297 9.49 -1.33 13.67
N ASP A 298 10.56 -0.91 12.97
CA ASP A 298 11.41 -1.80 12.19
C ASP A 298 12.15 -2.80 13.09
N ASP A 299 12.46 -3.99 12.55
CA ASP A 299 13.13 -5.08 13.25
C ASP A 299 14.36 -4.64 14.03
N THR A 300 15.21 -3.82 13.39
CA THR A 300 16.50 -3.40 13.95
C THR A 300 16.37 -2.54 15.20
N PHE A 301 15.23 -1.91 15.42
CA PHE A 301 14.98 -1.05 16.58
C PHE A 301 14.12 -1.72 17.66
N LEU A 302 13.59 -2.94 17.40
CA LEU A 302 12.53 -3.53 18.22
C LEU A 302 13.02 -3.99 19.61
N ASP A 303 14.23 -4.56 19.72
CA ASP A 303 14.81 -5.02 20.98
C ASP A 303 16.30 -4.70 21.03
N PRO A 304 16.74 -3.74 21.86
CA PRO A 304 18.16 -3.36 21.95
C PRO A 304 19.06 -4.46 22.51
N THR A 305 18.51 -5.51 23.13
CA THR A 305 19.32 -6.64 23.63
C THR A 305 19.65 -7.66 22.55
N VAL A 306 18.97 -7.60 21.39
CA VAL A 306 19.12 -8.56 20.28
C VAL A 306 19.64 -7.87 19.02
N PHE A 307 19.16 -6.65 18.72
CA PHE A 307 19.46 -5.92 17.50
C PHE A 307 20.38 -4.71 17.78
N ARG A 308 19.89 -3.50 17.52
CA ARG A 308 20.68 -2.28 17.73
C ARG A 308 20.72 -1.91 19.22
N PRO A 309 21.90 -1.98 19.88
CA PRO A 309 22.00 -1.71 21.32
C PRO A 309 21.76 -0.23 21.68
N ASP A 310 21.85 0.67 20.73
CA ASP A 310 21.56 2.11 20.87
C ASP A 310 20.09 2.47 20.61
N SER A 311 19.21 1.49 20.35
CA SER A 311 17.79 1.75 20.09
C SER A 311 17.07 2.24 21.35
N MET A 312 16.47 3.42 21.25
CA MET A 312 15.59 4.01 22.26
C MET A 312 14.11 3.77 21.95
N LEU A 313 13.79 3.14 20.80
CA LEU A 313 12.42 2.92 20.34
C LEU A 313 11.84 1.58 20.74
N GLY A 314 12.70 0.62 21.02
CA GLY A 314 12.33 -0.77 21.28
C GLY A 314 12.13 -1.08 22.76
N VAL A 315 11.87 -2.35 23.04
CA VAL A 315 11.59 -2.88 24.37
C VAL A 315 12.64 -3.95 24.71
N PRO A 316 13.53 -3.69 25.68
CA PRO A 316 14.56 -4.67 26.08
C PRO A 316 13.94 -5.99 26.53
N GLY A 317 14.39 -7.11 25.94
CA GLY A 317 13.91 -8.46 26.29
C GLY A 317 12.64 -8.90 25.57
N LEU A 318 12.08 -8.08 24.69
CA LEU A 318 10.85 -8.39 23.96
C LEU A 318 10.98 -9.67 23.11
N ILE A 319 12.10 -9.84 22.42
CA ILE A 319 12.35 -11.03 21.58
C ILE A 319 12.44 -12.29 22.44
N THR A 320 12.97 -12.20 23.65
CA THR A 320 13.01 -13.33 24.61
C THR A 320 11.60 -13.71 25.08
N ALA A 321 10.78 -12.70 25.44
CA ALA A 321 9.38 -12.93 25.84
C ALA A 321 8.57 -13.59 24.71
N TRP A 322 8.75 -13.10 23.47
CA TRP A 322 8.10 -13.66 22.28
C TRP A 322 8.57 -15.10 22.00
N ARG A 323 9.89 -15.36 22.05
CA ARG A 323 10.46 -16.71 21.86
C ARG A 323 9.92 -17.73 22.85
N LYS A 324 9.61 -17.29 24.08
CA LYS A 324 8.99 -18.13 25.11
C LYS A 324 7.48 -18.30 24.95
N GLY A 325 6.89 -17.67 23.93
CA GLY A 325 5.46 -17.76 23.64
C GLY A 325 4.59 -16.98 24.63
N HIS A 326 5.14 -15.97 25.32
CA HIS A 326 4.40 -15.16 26.29
C HIS A 326 3.75 -13.90 25.70
N VAL A 327 4.10 -13.56 24.47
CA VAL A 327 3.53 -12.46 23.69
C VAL A 327 3.58 -12.83 22.22
N ALA A 328 2.66 -12.28 21.39
CA ALA A 328 2.71 -12.39 19.94
C ALA A 328 3.10 -11.04 19.31
N LEU A 329 3.79 -11.09 18.17
CA LEU A 329 4.18 -9.90 17.39
C LEU A 329 3.64 -10.01 15.96
N ALA A 330 3.06 -8.94 15.44
CA ALA A 330 2.63 -8.80 14.05
C ALA A 330 3.14 -7.47 13.42
N ASN A 331 3.75 -7.48 12.23
CA ASN A 331 4.25 -8.66 11.52
C ASN A 331 5.44 -9.27 12.27
N ALA A 332 5.71 -10.54 12.04
CA ALA A 332 6.87 -11.21 12.64
C ALA A 332 8.18 -10.52 12.23
N VAL A 333 9.20 -10.65 13.04
CA VAL A 333 10.57 -10.23 12.70
C VAL A 333 11.06 -11.06 11.51
N GLY A 334 11.83 -10.45 10.63
CA GLY A 334 12.42 -11.10 9.46
C GLY A 334 11.53 -11.14 8.21
N THR A 335 10.33 -10.56 8.26
CA THR A 335 9.45 -10.46 7.07
C THR A 335 10.01 -9.54 5.99
N GLY A 336 10.99 -8.72 6.30
CA GLY A 336 11.63 -7.81 5.33
C GLY A 336 12.29 -8.49 4.14
N VAL A 337 12.59 -9.79 4.23
CA VAL A 337 13.02 -10.60 3.08
C VAL A 337 11.92 -10.66 2.01
N ALA A 338 10.65 -10.66 2.41
CA ALA A 338 9.51 -10.69 1.50
C ALA A 338 9.25 -9.34 0.79
N ASP A 339 9.76 -8.22 1.33
CA ASP A 339 9.69 -6.90 0.68
C ASP A 339 10.72 -6.71 -0.45
N ASP A 340 11.67 -7.65 -0.59
CA ASP A 340 12.79 -7.53 -1.52
C ASP A 340 12.32 -7.63 -2.98
N LYS A 341 12.68 -6.64 -3.81
CA LYS A 341 12.26 -6.59 -5.21
C LYS A 341 12.88 -7.69 -6.08
N ALA A 342 14.05 -8.22 -5.69
CA ALA A 342 14.61 -9.37 -6.38
C ALA A 342 13.83 -10.64 -6.00
N LEU A 343 13.46 -10.82 -4.73
CA LEU A 343 12.59 -11.93 -4.30
C LEU A 343 11.22 -11.87 -4.99
N TYR A 344 10.65 -10.68 -5.12
CA TYR A 344 9.40 -10.47 -5.84
C TYR A 344 9.42 -11.11 -7.24
N ALA A 345 10.54 -11.05 -7.97
CA ALA A 345 10.64 -11.66 -9.29
C ALA A 345 10.51 -13.19 -9.26
N TYR A 346 10.79 -13.83 -8.13
CA TYR A 346 10.62 -15.27 -7.93
C TYR A 346 9.20 -15.65 -7.45
N MET A 347 8.33 -14.72 -7.13
CA MET A 347 6.98 -15.03 -6.60
C MET A 347 6.18 -16.03 -7.45
N PRO A 348 6.19 -15.98 -8.79
CA PRO A 348 5.50 -17.01 -9.58
C PRO A 348 6.06 -18.42 -9.35
N ARG A 349 7.38 -18.56 -9.13
CA ARG A 349 8.01 -19.85 -8.80
C ARG A 349 7.69 -20.29 -7.38
N ILE A 350 7.64 -19.34 -6.42
CA ILE A 350 7.30 -19.57 -5.02
C ILE A 350 5.84 -20.08 -4.89
N ILE A 351 4.90 -19.44 -5.61
CA ILE A 351 3.50 -19.88 -5.65
C ILE A 351 3.38 -21.32 -6.18
N ARG A 352 4.01 -21.62 -7.34
CA ARG A 352 4.00 -22.97 -7.89
C ARG A 352 4.63 -24.00 -6.95
N TYR A 353 5.73 -23.63 -6.30
CA TYR A 353 6.46 -24.52 -5.41
C TYR A 353 5.66 -24.93 -4.17
N TYR A 354 5.04 -23.98 -3.49
CA TYR A 354 4.34 -24.28 -2.23
C TYR A 354 2.86 -24.62 -2.41
N LEU A 355 2.18 -24.00 -3.39
CA LEU A 355 0.75 -24.18 -3.57
C LEU A 355 0.40 -25.14 -4.73
N ALA A 356 1.36 -25.47 -5.59
CA ALA A 356 1.13 -26.21 -6.84
C ALA A 356 0.07 -25.54 -7.75
N GLU A 357 -0.02 -24.22 -7.71
CA GLU A 357 -0.99 -23.41 -8.44
C GLU A 357 -0.27 -22.44 -9.39
N GLU A 358 -0.99 -22.00 -10.44
CA GLU A 358 -0.56 -20.87 -11.26
C GLU A 358 -0.91 -19.54 -10.57
N PRO A 359 -0.05 -18.50 -10.73
CA PRO A 359 -0.36 -17.19 -10.19
C PRO A 359 -1.68 -16.61 -10.76
N ILE A 360 -2.63 -16.29 -9.88
CA ILE A 360 -3.88 -15.63 -10.26
C ILE A 360 -3.60 -14.20 -10.73
N LEU A 361 -2.71 -13.49 -10.03
CA LEU A 361 -2.23 -12.17 -10.40
C LEU A 361 -0.81 -12.27 -10.94
N PRO A 362 -0.59 -12.00 -12.22
CA PRO A 362 0.76 -12.00 -12.78
C PRO A 362 1.59 -10.84 -12.22
N ASN A 363 2.90 -11.06 -12.09
CA ASN A 363 3.83 -9.96 -11.83
C ASN A 363 3.99 -9.06 -13.06
N VAL A 364 4.41 -7.81 -12.85
CA VAL A 364 5.08 -7.04 -13.90
C VAL A 364 6.34 -7.79 -14.32
N GLU A 365 6.55 -7.97 -15.63
CA GLU A 365 7.73 -8.68 -16.15
C GLU A 365 9.01 -8.03 -15.59
N THR A 366 9.75 -8.81 -14.80
CA THR A 366 10.92 -8.33 -14.06
C THR A 366 12.14 -9.17 -14.40
N ARG A 367 13.27 -8.51 -14.72
CA ARG A 367 14.58 -9.13 -14.91
C ARG A 367 15.46 -8.81 -13.71
N ILE A 368 16.15 -9.83 -13.23
CA ILE A 368 17.07 -9.70 -12.10
C ILE A 368 18.47 -9.50 -12.67
N CYS A 369 19.06 -8.33 -12.41
CA CYS A 369 20.34 -7.97 -13.05
C CYS A 369 21.55 -8.76 -12.47
N ARG A 370 21.42 -9.40 -11.30
CA ARG A 370 22.45 -10.33 -10.80
C ARG A 370 22.59 -11.58 -11.68
N GLU A 371 21.56 -11.94 -12.46
CA GLU A 371 21.62 -13.01 -13.43
C GLU A 371 22.27 -12.47 -14.73
N PRO A 372 23.30 -13.14 -15.29
CA PRO A 372 24.01 -12.63 -16.48
C PRO A 372 23.09 -12.29 -17.66
N GLU A 373 22.07 -13.12 -17.89
CA GLU A 373 21.08 -12.90 -18.95
C GLU A 373 20.19 -11.68 -18.64
N GLY A 374 19.78 -11.50 -17.38
CA GLY A 374 19.00 -10.35 -16.92
C GLY A 374 19.76 -9.04 -17.07
N LEU A 375 21.05 -9.03 -16.70
CA LEU A 375 21.93 -7.88 -16.89
C LEU A 375 22.14 -7.55 -18.38
N ALA A 376 22.49 -8.54 -19.20
CA ALA A 376 22.70 -8.35 -20.62
C ALA A 376 21.46 -7.77 -21.31
N TYR A 377 20.28 -8.33 -21.02
CA TYR A 377 19.00 -7.83 -21.52
C TYR A 377 18.75 -6.38 -21.08
N THR A 378 18.97 -6.08 -19.80
CA THR A 378 18.74 -4.74 -19.24
C THR A 378 19.66 -3.71 -19.88
N LEU A 379 20.96 -4.02 -20.03
CA LEU A 379 21.94 -3.13 -20.67
C LEU A 379 21.63 -2.86 -22.15
N ALA A 380 21.10 -3.87 -22.85
CA ALA A 380 20.72 -3.74 -24.26
C ALA A 380 19.42 -2.95 -24.48
N ASN A 381 18.55 -2.88 -23.47
CA ASN A 381 17.21 -2.26 -23.58
C ASN A 381 16.97 -1.13 -22.58
N LEU A 382 18.02 -0.56 -22.00
CA LEU A 382 17.95 0.38 -20.87
C LEU A 382 16.96 1.54 -21.11
N GLU A 383 16.95 2.09 -22.31
CA GLU A 383 16.04 3.18 -22.73
C GLU A 383 14.55 2.79 -22.82
N LYS A 384 14.21 1.48 -22.75
CA LYS A 384 12.83 0.97 -22.80
C LYS A 384 12.34 0.41 -21.48
N LEU A 385 13.20 0.37 -20.46
CA LEU A 385 12.94 -0.29 -19.18
C LEU A 385 12.87 0.71 -18.03
N VAL A 386 12.25 0.29 -16.94
CA VAL A 386 12.37 0.92 -15.63
C VAL A 386 13.40 0.13 -14.84
N VAL A 387 14.46 0.78 -14.38
CA VAL A 387 15.51 0.18 -13.55
C VAL A 387 15.33 0.64 -12.12
N LYS A 388 15.36 -0.30 -11.18
CA LYS A 388 15.09 -0.06 -9.76
C LYS A 388 16.16 -0.71 -8.89
N PRO A 389 16.60 -0.04 -7.80
CA PRO A 389 17.41 -0.70 -6.79
C PRO A 389 16.56 -1.72 -6.00
N VAL A 390 17.18 -2.82 -5.59
CA VAL A 390 16.50 -3.94 -4.92
C VAL A 390 16.01 -3.57 -3.53
N GLY A 391 16.84 -2.93 -2.71
CA GLY A 391 16.56 -2.68 -1.29
C GLY A 391 15.86 -1.35 -0.98
N GLU A 392 15.66 -0.48 -1.98
CA GLU A 392 15.10 0.85 -1.77
C GLU A 392 13.56 0.85 -1.86
N SER A 393 12.92 1.77 -1.11
CA SER A 393 11.47 1.99 -1.11
C SER A 393 11.14 3.44 -1.48
N GLY A 394 9.84 3.78 -1.66
CA GLY A 394 9.40 5.15 -1.89
C GLY A 394 9.74 5.73 -3.28
N GLY A 395 10.26 4.92 -4.20
CA GLY A 395 10.58 5.35 -5.57
C GLY A 395 11.93 6.06 -5.73
N TYR A 396 12.79 6.01 -4.71
CA TYR A 396 14.15 6.55 -4.79
C TYR A 396 15.05 5.69 -5.69
N GLY A 397 15.97 6.33 -6.41
CA GLY A 397 16.97 5.65 -7.25
C GLY A 397 16.41 5.00 -8.55
N ILE A 398 15.14 5.20 -8.88
CA ILE A 398 14.50 4.64 -10.08
C ILE A 398 14.95 5.42 -11.32
N THR A 399 15.36 4.70 -12.37
CA THR A 399 15.58 5.25 -13.71
C THR A 399 14.47 4.77 -14.64
N ILE A 400 13.69 5.70 -15.19
CA ILE A 400 12.66 5.40 -16.19
C ILE A 400 13.26 5.68 -17.58
N GLY A 401 13.75 4.63 -18.25
CA GLY A 401 14.52 4.73 -19.49
C GLY A 401 13.91 5.64 -20.56
N PRO A 402 12.60 5.52 -20.92
CA PRO A 402 11.97 6.40 -21.93
C PRO A 402 11.95 7.89 -21.58
N ARG A 403 12.23 8.26 -20.35
CA ARG A 403 12.22 9.66 -19.86
C ARG A 403 13.58 10.15 -19.41
N ALA A 404 14.55 9.25 -19.33
CA ALA A 404 15.87 9.55 -18.84
C ALA A 404 16.70 10.27 -19.91
N THR A 405 17.52 11.23 -19.47
CA THR A 405 18.52 11.86 -20.33
C THR A 405 19.64 10.87 -20.68
N ARG A 406 20.48 11.22 -21.64
CA ARG A 406 21.64 10.39 -22.00
C ARG A 406 22.62 10.23 -20.84
N GLU A 407 22.78 11.29 -20.05
CA GLU A 407 23.62 11.32 -18.84
C GLU A 407 23.06 10.38 -17.75
N GLU A 408 21.76 10.41 -17.52
CA GLU A 408 21.08 9.52 -16.57
C GLU A 408 21.16 8.06 -16.99
N LEU A 409 20.97 7.77 -18.30
CA LEU A 409 21.14 6.42 -18.83
C LEU A 409 22.59 5.93 -18.71
N ALA A 410 23.58 6.78 -18.96
CA ALA A 410 24.99 6.46 -18.79
C ALA A 410 25.33 6.17 -17.32
N ALA A 411 24.80 6.98 -16.39
CA ALA A 411 24.96 6.77 -14.95
C ALA A 411 24.29 5.48 -14.48
N ALA A 412 23.08 5.18 -14.95
CA ALA A 412 22.36 3.94 -14.65
C ALA A 412 23.16 2.72 -15.17
N ARG A 413 23.67 2.78 -16.39
CA ARG A 413 24.53 1.74 -16.98
C ARG A 413 25.78 1.48 -16.12
N ALA A 414 26.46 2.53 -15.68
CA ALA A 414 27.64 2.41 -14.84
C ALA A 414 27.30 1.71 -13.50
N LYS A 415 26.18 2.10 -12.85
CA LYS A 415 25.72 1.47 -11.61
C LYS A 415 25.37 -0.01 -11.79
N LEU A 416 24.67 -0.36 -12.87
CA LEU A 416 24.31 -1.75 -13.20
C LEU A 416 25.53 -2.63 -13.39
N ILE A 417 26.57 -2.11 -14.04
CA ILE A 417 27.83 -2.88 -14.28
C ILE A 417 28.63 -3.00 -12.97
N ALA A 418 28.68 -1.93 -12.15
CA ALA A 418 29.46 -1.92 -10.92
C ALA A 418 28.89 -2.86 -9.84
N ASP A 419 27.56 -2.93 -9.71
CA ASP A 419 26.87 -3.75 -8.70
C ASP A 419 25.56 -4.33 -9.26
N PRO A 420 25.61 -5.31 -10.15
CA PRO A 420 24.42 -5.85 -10.78
C PRO A 420 23.47 -6.53 -9.79
N ALA A 421 23.97 -7.02 -8.67
CA ALA A 421 23.16 -7.71 -7.65
C ALA A 421 22.11 -6.80 -7.00
N ASN A 422 22.39 -5.51 -6.96
CA ASN A 422 21.50 -4.50 -6.34
C ASN A 422 20.45 -3.93 -7.31
N TRP A 423 20.21 -4.54 -8.47
CA TRP A 423 19.32 -3.96 -9.47
C TRP A 423 18.37 -4.99 -10.08
N ILE A 424 17.17 -4.53 -10.37
CA ILE A 424 16.20 -5.18 -11.25
C ILE A 424 15.80 -4.22 -12.37
N SER A 425 15.32 -4.79 -13.47
CA SER A 425 14.63 -4.01 -14.49
C SER A 425 13.24 -4.55 -14.77
N GLN A 426 12.32 -3.66 -15.12
CA GLN A 426 10.94 -3.98 -15.43
C GLN A 426 10.54 -3.36 -16.76
N LYS A 427 9.64 -4.04 -17.48
CA LYS A 427 8.96 -3.45 -18.63
C LYS A 427 8.18 -2.22 -18.19
N VAL A 428 8.21 -1.16 -18.98
CA VAL A 428 7.33 -0.02 -18.75
C VAL A 428 5.88 -0.45 -18.96
N ILE A 429 5.07 -0.29 -17.95
CA ILE A 429 3.64 -0.59 -17.99
C ILE A 429 2.88 0.69 -18.37
N GLY A 430 1.93 0.58 -19.27
CA GLY A 430 0.99 1.63 -19.58
C GLY A 430 -0.08 1.71 -18.48
N LEU A 431 0.28 2.28 -17.31
CA LEU A 431 -0.62 2.35 -16.16
C LEU A 431 -1.99 2.87 -16.55
N SER A 432 -3.06 2.24 -16.04
CA SER A 432 -4.43 2.75 -16.18
C SER A 432 -4.54 4.18 -15.68
N VAL A 433 -5.53 4.89 -16.19
CA VAL A 433 -5.82 6.27 -15.80
C VAL A 433 -7.22 6.38 -15.23
N GLY A 434 -7.42 7.37 -14.37
CA GLY A 434 -8.74 7.80 -13.93
C GLY A 434 -8.94 9.28 -14.18
N PRO A 435 -10.20 9.72 -14.43
CA PRO A 435 -10.50 11.13 -14.45
C PRO A 435 -10.18 11.74 -13.10
N THR A 436 -9.41 12.81 -13.12
CA THR A 436 -8.92 13.51 -11.93
C THR A 436 -9.21 14.98 -12.06
N LEU A 437 -9.73 15.61 -11.01
CA LEU A 437 -10.05 17.02 -11.01
C LEU A 437 -8.77 17.87 -11.04
N THR A 438 -8.70 18.74 -12.03
CA THR A 438 -7.60 19.69 -12.20
C THR A 438 -8.17 21.11 -12.41
N PRO A 439 -7.32 22.16 -12.36
CA PRO A 439 -7.78 23.51 -12.69
C PRO A 439 -8.48 23.61 -14.06
N ASP A 440 -8.08 22.78 -15.03
CA ASP A 440 -8.64 22.77 -16.38
C ASP A 440 -9.83 21.79 -16.57
N GLY A 441 -10.43 21.29 -15.48
CA GLY A 441 -11.47 20.24 -15.49
C GLY A 441 -10.89 18.84 -15.30
N LEU A 442 -11.65 17.82 -15.73
CA LEU A 442 -11.16 16.43 -15.57
C LEU A 442 -10.08 16.10 -16.60
N ARG A 443 -8.98 15.55 -16.10
CA ARG A 443 -7.86 15.08 -16.92
C ARG A 443 -7.46 13.65 -16.52
N PRO A 444 -6.98 12.83 -17.47
CA PRO A 444 -6.46 11.50 -17.14
C PRO A 444 -5.20 11.60 -16.29
N ARG A 445 -5.16 10.81 -15.23
CA ARG A 445 -3.99 10.64 -14.37
C ARG A 445 -3.80 9.17 -14.08
N HIS A 446 -2.54 8.72 -14.07
CA HIS A 446 -2.19 7.35 -13.81
C HIS A 446 -2.51 6.95 -12.37
N LEU A 447 -2.93 5.68 -12.20
CA LEU A 447 -3.38 5.10 -10.96
C LEU A 447 -2.61 3.82 -10.63
N ASP A 448 -2.49 3.53 -9.35
CA ASP A 448 -2.25 2.19 -8.84
C ASP A 448 -3.24 1.84 -7.73
N LEU A 449 -3.14 0.63 -7.17
CA LEU A 449 -4.01 0.13 -6.11
C LEU A 449 -3.16 -0.64 -5.10
N ARG A 450 -3.35 -0.34 -3.81
CA ARG A 450 -2.81 -1.14 -2.71
C ARG A 450 -3.95 -1.74 -1.89
N PRO A 451 -4.38 -2.98 -2.19
CA PRO A 451 -5.20 -3.77 -1.27
C PRO A 451 -4.43 -4.10 0.00
N TYR A 452 -5.17 -4.33 1.09
CA TYR A 452 -4.62 -4.74 2.38
C TYR A 452 -5.20 -6.09 2.78
N ALA A 453 -4.33 -7.04 3.11
CA ALA A 453 -4.70 -8.33 3.67
C ALA A 453 -4.36 -8.39 5.16
N ILE A 454 -5.23 -9.00 5.95
CA ILE A 454 -5.01 -9.38 7.35
C ILE A 454 -5.03 -10.91 7.42
N THR A 455 -4.00 -11.49 8.03
CA THR A 455 -3.86 -12.95 8.17
C THR A 455 -3.55 -13.32 9.61
N ALA A 456 -4.36 -14.19 10.19
CA ALA A 456 -4.06 -14.93 11.40
C ALA A 456 -4.09 -16.42 11.03
N ARG A 457 -5.17 -17.13 11.31
CA ARG A 457 -5.42 -18.48 10.80
C ARG A 457 -5.85 -18.43 9.33
N ASP A 458 -6.75 -17.53 9.01
CA ASP A 458 -7.28 -17.29 7.68
C ASP A 458 -6.88 -15.89 7.17
N THR A 459 -6.91 -15.71 5.85
CA THR A 459 -6.63 -14.42 5.23
C THR A 459 -7.91 -13.72 4.81
N TRP A 460 -8.12 -12.52 5.34
CA TRP A 460 -9.15 -11.58 4.90
C TRP A 460 -8.51 -10.42 4.13
N VAL A 461 -9.15 -9.95 3.08
CA VAL A 461 -8.70 -8.79 2.29
C VAL A 461 -9.75 -7.69 2.39
N LEU A 462 -9.32 -6.49 2.78
CA LEU A 462 -10.19 -5.30 2.84
C LEU A 462 -10.81 -5.05 1.46
N PRO A 463 -12.15 -5.01 1.32
CA PRO A 463 -12.80 -4.78 0.03
C PRO A 463 -12.51 -3.39 -0.54
N GLY A 464 -11.49 -3.28 -1.40
CA GLY A 464 -10.97 -2.02 -1.94
C GLY A 464 -9.46 -1.92 -1.80
N GLY A 465 -9.01 -0.76 -1.38
CA GLY A 465 -7.58 -0.48 -1.22
C GLY A 465 -7.27 0.99 -1.42
N LEU A 466 -6.05 1.39 -1.13
CA LEU A 466 -5.57 2.74 -1.42
C LEU A 466 -5.32 2.88 -2.92
N SER A 467 -6.19 3.60 -3.63
CA SER A 467 -5.89 4.07 -4.98
C SER A 467 -5.04 5.33 -4.89
N ARG A 468 -3.78 5.24 -5.38
CA ARG A 468 -2.90 6.40 -5.48
C ARG A 468 -2.99 6.98 -6.89
N VAL A 469 -2.88 8.29 -7.01
CA VAL A 469 -3.02 9.01 -8.28
C VAL A 469 -1.83 9.94 -8.52
N ALA A 470 -1.25 9.89 -9.70
CA ALA A 470 -0.19 10.80 -10.12
C ALA A 470 -0.79 12.18 -10.45
N LEU A 471 -0.52 13.21 -9.64
CA LEU A 471 -1.11 14.54 -9.85
C LEU A 471 -0.48 15.32 -11.02
N LYS A 472 0.80 15.05 -11.31
CA LYS A 472 1.50 15.70 -12.44
C LYS A 472 1.11 15.05 -13.77
N PRO A 473 0.86 15.84 -14.83
CA PRO A 473 0.54 15.31 -16.16
C PRO A 473 1.59 14.30 -16.64
N GLY A 474 1.12 13.13 -17.08
CA GLY A 474 1.97 12.08 -17.64
C GLY A 474 2.95 11.44 -16.66
N SER A 475 2.97 11.79 -15.37
CA SER A 475 3.80 11.11 -14.37
C SER A 475 3.33 9.67 -14.16
N LEU A 476 4.27 8.72 -14.08
CA LEU A 476 4.03 7.34 -13.66
C LEU A 476 4.28 7.16 -12.15
N VAL A 477 4.75 8.20 -11.46
CA VAL A 477 5.02 8.17 -10.03
C VAL A 477 3.74 8.56 -9.30
N VAL A 478 3.15 7.59 -8.62
CA VAL A 478 1.88 7.71 -7.88
C VAL A 478 2.09 7.82 -6.37
N ASN A 479 3.30 7.56 -5.88
CA ASN A 479 3.61 7.50 -4.45
C ASN A 479 3.32 8.82 -3.74
N SER A 480 2.62 8.76 -2.61
CA SER A 480 2.27 9.92 -1.78
C SER A 480 3.50 10.68 -1.29
N SER A 481 4.59 9.98 -0.95
CA SER A 481 5.88 10.58 -0.56
C SER A 481 6.51 11.45 -1.65
N GLN A 482 6.15 11.27 -2.91
CA GLN A 482 6.62 12.04 -4.05
C GLN A 482 5.54 12.97 -4.65
N GLY A 483 4.52 13.29 -3.86
CA GLY A 483 3.46 14.24 -4.23
C GLY A 483 2.32 13.62 -5.02
N GLY A 484 2.10 12.31 -4.91
CA GLY A 484 0.87 11.66 -5.38
C GLY A 484 -0.31 11.97 -4.46
N GLY A 485 -1.53 11.85 -5.00
CA GLY A 485 -2.78 11.95 -4.26
C GLY A 485 -3.45 10.60 -4.08
N SER A 486 -4.67 10.63 -3.55
CA SER A 486 -5.50 9.44 -3.33
C SER A 486 -6.90 9.59 -3.91
N LYS A 487 -7.57 8.46 -4.11
CA LYS A 487 -8.99 8.35 -4.49
C LYS A 487 -9.66 7.29 -3.62
N ASP A 488 -10.96 7.46 -3.38
CA ASP A 488 -11.76 6.38 -2.80
C ASP A 488 -11.89 5.23 -3.83
N THR A 489 -11.72 4.00 -3.36
CA THR A 489 -11.87 2.79 -4.18
C THR A 489 -13.20 2.13 -3.88
N TRP A 490 -14.09 2.09 -4.85
CA TRP A 490 -15.42 1.52 -4.74
C TRP A 490 -15.44 0.11 -5.32
N VAL A 491 -15.78 -0.86 -4.50
CA VAL A 491 -16.04 -2.24 -4.93
C VAL A 491 -17.54 -2.44 -4.98
N LEU A 492 -18.07 -2.65 -6.18
CA LEU A 492 -19.48 -2.90 -6.40
C LEU A 492 -19.87 -4.29 -5.87
N VAL A 493 -21.10 -4.41 -5.40
CA VAL A 493 -21.72 -5.70 -5.07
C VAL A 493 -22.38 -6.27 -6.32
N ASP A 494 -22.37 -7.60 -6.48
CA ASP A 494 -23.17 -8.25 -7.53
C ASP A 494 -24.65 -7.92 -7.31
N GLU A 495 -25.36 -7.52 -8.37
CA GLU A 495 -26.80 -7.29 -8.39
C GLU A 495 -27.59 -8.61 -8.36
#